data_e8fb53edca23be532623e40267c54249
#
_entry.id   e8fb53edca23be532623e40267c54249
#
_cell.length_a   1.000
_cell.length_b   1.000
_cell.length_c   1.000
_cell.angle_alpha   90.00
_cell.angle_beta   90.00
_cell.angle_gamma   90.00
#
_symmetry.space_group_name_H-M   'P 1'
#
loop_
_entity.id
_entity.type
_entity.pdbx_description
1 polymer ?
#
loop_
_entity_poly.entity_id
_entity_poly.type
_entity_poly.pdbx_seq_one_letter_code
_entity_poly.pdbx_strand_id
1 'polypeptide(L)'
;MRTASEKLIALLDADQFVMADLYTITTVQGDVYRYTNYDFDLMVGGHVYSSNGPIISREGISLSLGIEVDNLSISIDCIDDNEWNGINVAQAFHNGQLDGARFKLERIFMDVNTPTDTSAGTIKLFEGRIIEPELDRNSISASVASDLDELNVQMPRNLYQPSCTNTLFDTACGLLRQNFVVQTTIESGSTGARILCQVNQPQGWFTQGVIEFLDGGNAGLKRTIRMHESGALLLTLPLLEAPQAGQRIKVYPGCDKRLETCQNRFNNFSRFRGAPFIPVPETAV
;
A
#
# COMPACT_ATOMS: atom_id res chain seq x y z
N MET A 1 0.47 -19.64 23.63
CA MET A 1 0.49 -19.20 25.05
C MET A 1 1.34 -17.93 25.08
N ARG A 2 0.82 -16.81 25.61
CA ARG A 2 1.61 -15.57 25.73
C ARG A 2 2.55 -15.73 26.92
N THR A 3 3.86 -15.56 26.69
CA THR A 3 4.87 -15.60 27.76
C THR A 3 5.02 -14.19 28.32
N ALA A 4 4.91 -14.04 29.62
CA ALA A 4 5.15 -12.79 30.34
C ALA A 4 6.45 -12.93 31.17
N SER A 5 7.21 -11.84 31.26
CA SER A 5 8.37 -11.79 32.14
C SER A 5 7.93 -11.76 33.62
N GLU A 6 8.76 -12.24 34.53
CA GLU A 6 8.47 -12.17 35.97
C GLU A 6 8.23 -10.71 36.42
N LYS A 7 8.96 -9.76 35.83
CA LYS A 7 8.80 -8.32 36.09
C LYS A 7 7.42 -7.82 35.62
N LEU A 8 6.96 -8.28 34.47
CA LEU A 8 5.63 -7.91 33.96
C LEU A 8 4.52 -8.50 34.85
N ILE A 9 4.67 -9.75 35.30
CA ILE A 9 3.71 -10.37 36.21
C ILE A 9 3.62 -9.56 37.52
N ALA A 10 4.77 -9.20 38.09
CA ALA A 10 4.82 -8.39 39.29
C ALA A 10 4.19 -7.00 39.14
N LEU A 11 4.36 -6.38 37.95
CA LEU A 11 3.71 -5.11 37.64
C LEU A 11 2.20 -5.23 37.51
N LEU A 12 1.72 -6.29 36.90
CA LEU A 12 0.27 -6.52 36.72
C LEU A 12 -0.43 -6.91 38.05
N ASP A 13 0.32 -7.47 39.01
CA ASP A 13 -0.16 -7.74 40.35
C ASP A 13 -0.12 -6.49 41.24
N ALA A 14 0.53 -5.42 40.82
CA ALA A 14 0.56 -4.15 41.53
C ALA A 14 -0.75 -3.38 41.34
N ASP A 15 -1.16 -2.64 42.38
CA ASP A 15 -2.40 -1.84 42.37
C ASP A 15 -2.36 -0.67 41.34
N GLN A 16 -1.17 -0.25 40.89
CA GLN A 16 -0.98 0.89 40.03
C GLN A 16 0.14 0.63 39.02
N PHE A 17 -0.15 0.90 37.75
CA PHE A 17 0.81 0.86 36.67
C PHE A 17 0.44 1.89 35.60
N VAL A 18 1.41 2.29 34.80
CA VAL A 18 1.24 3.07 33.57
C VAL A 18 1.27 2.12 32.39
N MET A 19 0.42 2.35 31.40
CA MET A 19 0.43 1.58 30.17
C MET A 19 0.49 2.49 28.96
N ALA A 20 1.16 2.02 27.92
CA ALA A 20 1.20 2.68 26.62
C ALA A 20 1.04 1.67 25.49
N ASP A 21 0.43 2.10 24.41
CA ASP A 21 0.36 1.34 23.17
C ASP A 21 1.54 1.73 22.27
N LEU A 22 2.14 0.73 21.64
CA LEU A 22 3.26 0.86 20.73
C LEU A 22 2.78 0.41 19.34
N TYR A 23 2.95 1.30 18.36
CA TYR A 23 2.52 1.09 17.00
C TYR A 23 3.75 0.91 16.10
N THR A 24 3.80 -0.16 15.34
CA THR A 24 4.82 -0.36 14.30
C THR A 24 4.13 -0.52 12.96
N ILE A 25 4.43 0.36 12.02
CA ILE A 25 3.94 0.30 10.64
C ILE A 25 5.13 -0.04 9.76
N THR A 26 5.03 -1.12 8.99
CA THR A 26 6.07 -1.53 8.04
C THR A 26 5.48 -1.49 6.63
N THR A 27 5.97 -0.60 5.80
CA THR A 27 5.51 -0.48 4.41
C THR A 27 5.95 -1.69 3.57
N VAL A 28 5.33 -1.89 2.42
CA VAL A 28 5.72 -2.93 1.47
C VAL A 28 7.15 -2.71 0.93
N GLN A 29 7.63 -1.46 0.93
CA GLN A 29 9.00 -1.10 0.52
C GLN A 29 10.04 -1.45 1.60
N GLY A 30 9.61 -1.70 2.85
CA GLY A 30 10.47 -2.05 3.97
C GLY A 30 10.78 -0.89 4.92
N ASP A 31 10.20 0.29 4.71
CA ASP A 31 10.30 1.39 5.67
C ASP A 31 9.52 1.06 6.94
N VAL A 32 10.08 1.41 8.09
CA VAL A 32 9.49 1.08 9.39
C VAL A 32 9.30 2.35 10.21
N TYR A 33 8.05 2.62 10.57
CA TYR A 33 7.64 3.74 11.41
C TYR A 33 7.18 3.22 12.77
N ARG A 34 7.63 3.87 13.85
CA ARG A 34 7.35 3.46 15.23
C ARG A 34 6.86 4.64 16.04
N TYR A 35 5.65 4.52 16.57
CA TYR A 35 4.98 5.54 17.35
C TYR A 35 4.43 4.98 18.66
N THR A 36 4.21 5.84 19.62
CA THR A 36 3.52 5.51 20.87
C THR A 36 2.45 6.55 21.17
N ASN A 37 1.42 6.15 21.89
CA ASN A 37 0.43 7.07 22.44
C ASN A 37 0.84 7.66 23.80
N TYR A 38 2.09 7.45 24.21
CA TYR A 38 2.64 8.00 25.45
C TYR A 38 3.26 9.37 25.20
N ASP A 39 3.31 10.20 26.27
CA ASP A 39 3.81 11.59 26.15
C ASP A 39 5.31 11.69 25.91
N PHE A 40 6.06 10.61 26.12
CA PHE A 40 7.52 10.57 25.96
C PHE A 40 7.93 9.44 25.01
N ASP A 41 9.06 9.64 24.34
CA ASP A 41 9.67 8.60 23.53
C ASP A 41 10.05 7.40 24.39
N LEU A 42 9.73 6.20 23.91
CA LEU A 42 10.02 4.95 24.60
C LEU A 42 11.04 4.13 23.82
N MET A 43 12.09 3.69 24.51
CA MET A 43 13.07 2.76 23.93
C MET A 43 12.72 1.32 24.28
N VAL A 44 12.31 0.55 23.27
CA VAL A 44 11.86 -0.83 23.46
C VAL A 44 12.61 -1.74 22.48
N GLY A 45 13.26 -2.78 22.99
CA GLY A 45 13.98 -3.75 22.14
C GLY A 45 15.07 -3.14 21.26
N GLY A 46 15.70 -2.03 21.70
CA GLY A 46 16.71 -1.31 20.93
C GLY A 46 16.15 -0.36 19.86
N HIS A 47 14.85 -0.16 19.81
CA HIS A 47 14.18 0.77 18.91
C HIS A 47 13.46 1.87 19.67
N VAL A 48 13.52 3.10 19.12
CA VAL A 48 12.77 4.24 19.65
C VAL A 48 11.37 4.24 19.05
N TYR A 49 10.37 4.32 19.94
CA TYR A 49 8.99 4.61 19.59
C TYR A 49 8.73 6.08 19.89
N SER A 50 8.49 6.86 18.86
CA SER A 50 8.35 8.31 18.98
C SER A 50 6.97 8.69 19.53
N SER A 51 6.98 9.61 20.48
CA SER A 51 5.77 10.31 20.93
C SER A 51 5.40 11.48 20.01
N ASN A 52 6.38 11.94 19.20
CA ASN A 52 6.19 13.02 18.26
C ASN A 52 5.96 12.45 16.86
N GLY A 53 4.72 12.49 16.39
CA GLY A 53 4.31 11.94 15.09
C GLY A 53 2.79 11.96 14.92
N PRO A 54 2.27 11.27 13.91
CA PRO A 54 0.83 11.17 13.72
C PRO A 54 0.18 10.49 14.93
N ILE A 55 -0.90 11.06 15.41
CA ILE A 55 -1.68 10.47 16.50
C ILE A 55 -2.40 9.27 15.94
N ILE A 56 -2.07 8.10 16.50
CA ILE A 56 -2.71 6.84 16.12
C ILE A 56 -3.71 6.48 17.21
N SER A 57 -4.98 6.45 16.85
CA SER A 57 -6.07 5.96 17.69
C SER A 57 -6.59 4.64 17.14
N ARG A 58 -7.19 3.84 18.01
CA ARG A 58 -7.75 2.55 17.65
C ARG A 58 -9.01 2.24 18.41
N GLU A 59 -9.85 1.42 17.83
CA GLU A 59 -11.01 0.86 18.50
C GLU A 59 -10.64 -0.38 19.38
N GLY A 60 -11.64 -0.93 20.03
CA GLY A 60 -11.51 -2.19 20.78
C GLY A 60 -11.10 -3.35 19.84
N ILE A 61 -10.25 -4.25 20.33
CA ILE A 61 -9.86 -5.44 19.59
C ILE A 61 -10.97 -6.49 19.76
N SER A 62 -11.59 -6.90 18.66
CA SER A 62 -12.53 -8.01 18.63
C SER A 62 -11.83 -9.26 18.10
N LEU A 63 -11.76 -10.29 18.92
CA LEU A 63 -11.21 -11.59 18.55
C LEU A 63 -12.35 -12.61 18.49
N SER A 64 -12.51 -13.26 17.35
CA SER A 64 -13.51 -14.31 17.14
C SER A 64 -12.87 -15.69 17.18
N LEU A 65 -13.57 -16.64 17.79
CA LEU A 65 -13.20 -18.05 17.71
C LEU A 65 -13.83 -18.64 16.44
N GLY A 66 -13.02 -19.03 15.47
CA GLY A 66 -13.51 -19.65 14.24
C GLY A 66 -12.69 -19.27 13.01
N ILE A 67 -13.34 -19.28 11.85
CA ILE A 67 -12.78 -18.89 10.55
C ILE A 67 -13.04 -17.42 10.20
N GLU A 68 -13.62 -16.65 11.11
CA GLU A 68 -13.79 -15.22 10.91
C GLU A 68 -12.45 -14.50 11.01
N VAL A 69 -12.25 -13.52 10.14
CA VAL A 69 -11.03 -12.70 10.13
C VAL A 69 -11.14 -11.67 11.25
N ASP A 70 -10.19 -11.71 12.18
CA ASP A 70 -10.10 -10.68 13.21
C ASP A 70 -9.65 -9.36 12.58
N ASN A 71 -10.35 -8.29 12.91
CA ASN A 71 -10.10 -6.95 12.42
C ASN A 71 -9.88 -5.96 13.56
N LEU A 72 -9.07 -4.95 13.30
CA LEU A 72 -8.83 -3.81 14.18
C LEU A 72 -8.99 -2.53 13.38
N SER A 73 -9.94 -1.68 13.75
CA SER A 73 -10.07 -0.35 13.16
C SER A 73 -9.04 0.59 13.79
N ILE A 74 -8.34 1.32 12.94
CA ILE A 74 -7.37 2.36 13.33
C ILE A 74 -7.70 3.67 12.65
N SER A 75 -7.35 4.78 13.31
CA SER A 75 -7.36 6.11 12.73
C SER A 75 -5.99 6.76 12.97
N ILE A 76 -5.43 7.35 11.93
CA ILE A 76 -4.16 8.06 11.95
C ILE A 76 -4.45 9.53 11.63
N ASP A 77 -4.30 10.42 12.60
CA ASP A 77 -4.53 11.83 12.40
C ASP A 77 -3.35 12.46 11.65
N CYS A 78 -3.65 13.04 10.50
CA CYS A 78 -2.69 13.71 9.64
C CYS A 78 -2.62 15.19 10.01
N ILE A 79 -1.77 15.53 10.97
CA ILE A 79 -1.44 16.93 11.27
C ILE A 79 -0.41 17.41 10.26
N ASP A 80 -0.52 18.64 9.80
CA ASP A 80 0.27 19.19 8.68
C ASP A 80 1.80 19.06 8.83
N ASP A 81 2.32 18.96 10.06
CA ASP A 81 3.74 18.87 10.36
C ASP A 81 4.29 17.44 10.43
N ASN A 82 3.45 16.42 10.30
CA ASN A 82 3.90 15.03 10.37
C ASN A 82 4.42 14.53 9.03
N GLU A 83 5.66 14.07 9.01
CA GLU A 83 6.32 13.58 7.82
C GLU A 83 6.74 12.11 7.95
N TRP A 84 6.58 11.37 6.85
CA TRP A 84 7.17 10.06 6.62
C TRP A 84 8.20 10.16 5.50
N ASN A 85 9.48 9.91 5.81
CA ASN A 85 10.58 10.04 4.85
C ASN A 85 10.61 11.41 4.13
N GLY A 86 10.29 12.50 4.84
CA GLY A 86 10.33 13.86 4.29
C GLY A 86 9.12 14.22 3.42
N ILE A 87 8.04 13.45 3.47
CA ILE A 87 6.76 13.79 2.86
C ILE A 87 5.64 13.75 3.90
N ASN A 88 4.66 14.63 3.73
CA ASN A 88 3.50 14.66 4.61
C ASN A 88 2.78 13.30 4.61
N VAL A 89 2.24 12.89 5.77
CA VAL A 89 1.57 11.58 5.94
C VAL A 89 0.38 11.41 4.98
N ALA A 90 -0.39 12.46 4.73
CA ALA A 90 -1.49 12.41 3.75
C ALA A 90 -0.97 12.19 2.32
N GLN A 91 0.16 12.79 1.96
CA GLN A 91 0.82 12.54 0.67
C GLN A 91 1.39 11.13 0.59
N ALA A 92 1.98 10.62 1.68
CA ALA A 92 2.45 9.24 1.77
C ALA A 92 1.31 8.23 1.55
N PHE A 93 0.14 8.49 2.17
CA PHE A 93 -1.08 7.73 1.92
C PHE A 93 -1.49 7.79 0.44
N HIS A 94 -1.61 9.00 -0.12
CA HIS A 94 -1.99 9.18 -1.53
C HIS A 94 -1.01 8.50 -2.49
N ASN A 95 0.25 8.37 -2.09
CA ASN A 95 1.28 7.63 -2.82
C ASN A 95 1.19 6.11 -2.65
N GLY A 96 0.25 5.61 -1.86
CA GLY A 96 0.02 4.19 -1.63
C GLY A 96 1.02 3.53 -0.68
N GLN A 97 1.69 4.29 0.19
CA GLN A 97 2.66 3.71 1.14
C GLN A 97 2.00 2.86 2.22
N LEU A 98 0.72 3.11 2.52
CA LEU A 98 -0.06 2.31 3.46
C LEU A 98 -0.72 1.08 2.82
N ASP A 99 -0.76 1.00 1.50
CA ASP A 99 -1.40 -0.11 0.81
C ASP A 99 -0.68 -1.43 1.12
N GLY A 100 -1.36 -2.33 1.84
CA GLY A 100 -0.81 -3.61 2.25
C GLY A 100 0.34 -3.53 3.27
N ALA A 101 0.55 -2.38 3.90
CA ALA A 101 1.53 -2.23 4.98
C ALA A 101 1.18 -3.13 6.16
N ARG A 102 2.19 -3.64 6.85
CA ARG A 102 1.99 -4.39 8.09
C ARG A 102 1.86 -3.44 9.27
N PHE A 103 0.88 -3.72 10.11
CA PHE A 103 0.64 -3.01 11.35
C PHE A 103 0.79 -3.97 12.53
N LYS A 104 1.57 -3.58 13.53
CA LYS A 104 1.77 -4.32 14.76
C LYS A 104 1.44 -3.42 15.95
N LEU A 105 0.56 -3.90 16.80
CA LEU A 105 0.16 -3.27 18.05
C LEU A 105 0.71 -4.07 19.22
N GLU A 106 1.51 -3.41 20.03
CA GLU A 106 2.02 -3.94 21.29
C GLU A 106 1.63 -3.02 22.43
N ARG A 107 1.50 -3.56 23.63
CA ARG A 107 1.28 -2.79 24.85
C ARG A 107 2.42 -3.00 25.81
N ILE A 108 2.88 -1.91 26.38
CA ILE A 108 3.87 -1.91 27.43
C ILE A 108 3.23 -1.48 28.74
N PHE A 109 3.74 -2.04 29.85
CA PHE A 109 3.37 -1.69 31.20
C PHE A 109 4.61 -1.23 31.93
N MET A 110 4.49 -0.13 32.67
CA MET A 110 5.59 0.54 33.37
C MET A 110 5.18 0.87 34.79
N ASP A 111 6.14 0.94 35.69
CA ASP A 111 5.91 1.37 37.07
C ASP A 111 5.62 2.87 37.12
N VAL A 112 4.66 3.27 37.97
CA VAL A 112 4.28 4.70 38.14
C VAL A 112 5.47 5.55 38.57
N ASN A 113 6.41 5.00 39.34
CA ASN A 113 7.58 5.72 39.82
C ASN A 113 8.71 5.77 38.77
N THR A 114 8.67 4.88 37.76
CA THR A 114 9.65 4.84 36.67
C THR A 114 8.94 4.70 35.33
N PRO A 115 8.19 5.73 34.88
CA PRO A 115 7.26 5.64 33.77
C PRO A 115 7.92 5.56 32.38
N THR A 116 9.25 5.47 32.34
CA THR A 116 10.03 5.25 31.10
C THR A 116 10.85 3.95 31.14
N ASP A 117 10.73 3.16 32.22
CA ASP A 117 11.38 1.85 32.29
C ASP A 117 10.62 0.78 31.49
N THR A 118 11.18 0.45 30.33
CA THR A 118 10.60 -0.50 29.39
C THR A 118 11.06 -1.96 29.63
N SER A 119 11.81 -2.23 30.68
CA SER A 119 12.47 -3.53 30.92
C SER A 119 11.50 -4.68 31.24
N ALA A 120 10.24 -4.38 31.57
CA ALA A 120 9.20 -5.41 31.76
C ALA A 120 8.83 -6.12 30.45
N GLY A 121 9.11 -5.51 29.31
CA GLY A 121 8.79 -6.03 27.99
C GLY A 121 7.39 -5.64 27.52
N THR A 122 7.00 -6.15 26.36
CA THR A 122 5.74 -5.81 25.69
C THR A 122 4.82 -7.02 25.57
N ILE A 123 3.53 -6.78 25.47
CA ILE A 123 2.52 -7.78 25.09
C ILE A 123 2.01 -7.42 23.70
N LYS A 124 2.19 -8.34 22.72
CA LYS A 124 1.60 -8.19 21.41
C LYS A 124 0.07 -8.36 21.53
N LEU A 125 -0.67 -7.32 21.15
CA LEU A 125 -2.13 -7.31 21.18
C LEU A 125 -2.70 -7.74 19.82
N PHE A 126 -2.19 -7.15 18.73
CA PHE A 126 -2.66 -7.40 17.38
C PHE A 126 -1.51 -7.27 16.37
N GLU A 127 -1.59 -8.02 15.30
CA GLU A 127 -0.69 -7.88 14.15
C GLU A 127 -1.44 -8.30 12.89
N GLY A 128 -1.32 -7.51 11.83
CA GLY A 128 -2.02 -7.78 10.60
C GLY A 128 -1.59 -6.86 9.48
N ARG A 129 -2.38 -6.84 8.44
CA ARG A 129 -2.15 -6.02 7.24
C ARG A 129 -3.19 -4.91 7.16
N ILE A 130 -2.75 -3.71 6.84
CA ILE A 130 -3.65 -2.58 6.59
C ILE A 130 -4.42 -2.85 5.30
N ILE A 131 -5.74 -2.81 5.41
CA ILE A 131 -6.68 -2.97 4.31
C ILE A 131 -7.64 -1.78 4.29
N GLU A 132 -8.16 -1.47 3.11
CA GLU A 132 -9.17 -0.43 2.90
C GLU A 132 -8.84 0.92 3.57
N PRO A 133 -7.60 1.46 3.38
CA PRO A 133 -7.29 2.75 3.95
C PRO A 133 -8.04 3.85 3.20
N GLU A 134 -8.72 4.71 3.95
CA GLU A 134 -9.49 5.84 3.45
C GLU A 134 -8.95 7.14 4.05
N LEU A 135 -8.76 8.16 3.22
CA LEU A 135 -8.34 9.49 3.65
C LEU A 135 -9.55 10.41 3.72
N ASP A 136 -9.87 10.89 4.90
CA ASP A 136 -10.73 12.03 5.11
C ASP A 136 -9.88 13.32 5.15
N ARG A 137 -10.48 14.46 5.45
CA ARG A 137 -9.80 15.75 5.39
C ARG A 137 -8.50 15.81 6.20
N ASN A 138 -8.48 15.26 7.41
CA ASN A 138 -7.35 15.34 8.35
C ASN A 138 -6.99 14.01 9.01
N SER A 139 -7.61 12.91 8.61
CA SER A 139 -7.36 11.59 9.21
C SER A 139 -7.43 10.49 8.16
N ILE A 140 -6.63 9.45 8.38
CA ILE A 140 -6.66 8.21 7.61
C ILE A 140 -7.33 7.16 8.48
N SER A 141 -8.49 6.68 8.05
CA SER A 141 -9.16 5.53 8.64
C SER A 141 -8.73 4.27 7.90
N ALA A 142 -8.46 3.21 8.62
CA ALA A 142 -8.12 1.93 8.00
C ALA A 142 -8.55 0.77 8.88
N SER A 143 -8.77 -0.38 8.26
CA SER A 143 -8.92 -1.65 8.95
C SER A 143 -7.61 -2.43 8.88
N VAL A 144 -7.25 -3.08 9.95
CA VAL A 144 -6.12 -4.02 10.00
C VAL A 144 -6.69 -5.43 10.10
N ALA A 145 -6.53 -6.21 9.04
CA ALA A 145 -6.97 -7.61 9.02
C ALA A 145 -5.84 -8.54 9.48
N SER A 146 -6.19 -9.57 10.23
CA SER A 146 -5.23 -10.60 10.62
C SER A 146 -4.74 -11.40 9.41
N ASP A 147 -3.62 -12.12 9.55
CA ASP A 147 -3.05 -12.94 8.46
C ASP A 147 -4.01 -14.06 7.98
N LEU A 148 -5.10 -14.34 8.72
CA LEU A 148 -6.15 -15.27 8.29
C LEU A 148 -6.90 -14.80 7.04
N ASP A 149 -6.91 -13.49 6.78
CA ASP A 149 -7.50 -12.92 5.57
C ASP A 149 -6.84 -13.45 4.28
N GLU A 150 -5.56 -13.82 4.35
CA GLU A 150 -4.85 -14.44 3.21
C GLU A 150 -5.44 -15.81 2.82
N LEU A 151 -6.18 -16.45 3.71
CA LEU A 151 -6.87 -17.72 3.43
C LEU A 151 -8.24 -17.52 2.77
N ASN A 152 -8.77 -16.30 2.80
CA ASN A 152 -10.05 -15.93 2.20
C ASN A 152 -9.91 -15.71 0.68
N VAL A 153 -9.35 -16.68 -0.02
CA VAL A 153 -9.18 -16.66 -1.48
C VAL A 153 -10.15 -17.61 -2.15
N GLN A 154 -10.74 -17.14 -3.24
CA GLN A 154 -11.60 -17.99 -4.07
C GLN A 154 -10.82 -19.19 -4.63
N MET A 155 -11.37 -20.39 -4.43
CA MET A 155 -10.84 -21.62 -5.01
C MET A 155 -11.86 -22.26 -5.96
N PRO A 156 -11.48 -22.64 -7.20
CA PRO A 156 -10.15 -22.55 -7.79
C PRO A 156 -9.75 -21.10 -8.13
N ARG A 157 -8.47 -20.78 -7.96
CA ARG A 157 -7.93 -19.44 -8.21
C ARG A 157 -8.04 -19.00 -9.66
N ASN A 158 -7.86 -19.94 -10.58
CA ASN A 158 -7.96 -19.70 -12.02
C ASN A 158 -9.28 -20.23 -12.55
N LEU A 159 -10.11 -19.33 -13.01
CA LEU A 159 -11.34 -19.67 -13.72
C LEU A 159 -11.12 -19.63 -15.23
N TYR A 160 -11.85 -20.47 -15.97
CA TYR A 160 -11.89 -20.36 -17.43
C TYR A 160 -12.62 -19.08 -17.80
N GLN A 161 -11.91 -18.15 -18.45
CA GLN A 161 -12.46 -16.88 -18.89
C GLN A 161 -11.86 -16.48 -20.25
N PRO A 162 -12.56 -15.65 -21.05
CA PRO A 162 -12.06 -15.22 -22.36
C PRO A 162 -10.78 -14.40 -22.28
N SER A 163 -10.62 -13.64 -21.21
CA SER A 163 -9.46 -12.78 -20.98
C SER A 163 -8.28 -13.55 -20.38
N CYS A 164 -7.07 -13.09 -20.67
CA CYS A 164 -5.85 -13.65 -20.11
C CYS A 164 -5.78 -13.48 -18.59
N THR A 165 -5.41 -14.53 -17.88
CA THR A 165 -5.25 -14.53 -16.41
C THR A 165 -3.91 -13.96 -15.95
N ASN A 166 -2.88 -13.91 -16.84
CA ASN A 166 -1.56 -13.38 -16.50
C ASN A 166 -1.59 -11.86 -16.31
N THR A 167 -0.73 -11.35 -15.43
CA THR A 167 -0.44 -9.91 -15.35
C THR A 167 0.66 -9.57 -16.36
N LEU A 168 0.55 -8.41 -17.03
CA LEU A 168 1.57 -7.99 -17.97
C LEU A 168 2.93 -7.88 -17.25
N PHE A 169 3.97 -8.46 -17.85
CA PHE A 169 5.34 -8.54 -17.33
C PHE A 169 5.54 -9.46 -16.10
N ASP A 170 4.55 -10.24 -15.68
CA ASP A 170 4.78 -11.29 -14.70
C ASP A 170 5.57 -12.48 -15.30
N THR A 171 5.97 -13.41 -14.43
CA THR A 171 6.73 -14.61 -14.83
C THR A 171 5.95 -15.49 -15.82
N ALA A 172 4.63 -15.55 -15.68
CA ALA A 172 3.77 -16.36 -16.54
C ALA A 172 3.57 -15.69 -17.92
N CYS A 173 3.44 -14.37 -17.98
CA CYS A 173 3.44 -13.58 -19.21
C CYS A 173 4.82 -13.66 -19.90
N GLY A 174 5.91 -13.60 -19.13
CA GLY A 174 7.28 -13.81 -19.61
C GLY A 174 7.86 -12.69 -20.47
N LEU A 175 7.15 -11.56 -20.62
CA LEU A 175 7.70 -10.38 -21.29
C LEU A 175 8.60 -9.59 -20.36
N LEU A 176 9.74 -9.14 -20.87
CA LEU A 176 10.66 -8.30 -20.10
C LEU A 176 10.21 -6.84 -20.17
N ARG A 177 9.89 -6.25 -19.02
CA ARG A 177 9.40 -4.88 -18.88
C ARG A 177 10.32 -3.85 -19.51
N GLN A 178 11.64 -4.06 -19.41
CA GLN A 178 12.67 -3.19 -19.97
C GLN A 178 12.63 -3.04 -21.51
N ASN A 179 12.08 -4.03 -22.22
CA ASN A 179 12.00 -3.99 -23.69
C ASN A 179 10.84 -3.09 -24.19
N PHE A 180 9.94 -2.70 -23.30
CA PHE A 180 8.74 -1.93 -23.65
C PHE A 180 8.67 -0.57 -22.96
N VAL A 181 9.69 -0.21 -22.19
CA VAL A 181 9.75 1.09 -21.53
C VAL A 181 10.06 2.20 -22.53
N VAL A 182 9.34 3.29 -22.42
CA VAL A 182 9.64 4.54 -23.13
C VAL A 182 10.00 5.60 -22.10
N GLN A 183 11.16 6.23 -22.28
CA GLN A 183 11.57 7.38 -21.50
C GLN A 183 11.28 8.64 -22.29
N THR A 184 10.67 9.62 -21.67
CA THR A 184 10.35 10.92 -22.25
C THR A 184 10.35 11.99 -21.16
N THR A 185 10.10 13.23 -21.57
CA THR A 185 9.98 14.38 -20.66
C THR A 185 8.58 14.95 -20.70
N ILE A 186 8.18 15.53 -19.59
CA ILE A 186 6.91 16.21 -19.43
C ILE A 186 6.94 17.55 -20.15
N GLU A 187 5.89 17.86 -20.90
CA GLU A 187 5.72 19.13 -21.58
C GLU A 187 4.95 20.16 -20.73
N SER A 188 5.08 21.42 -21.08
CA SER A 188 4.36 22.53 -20.46
C SER A 188 2.86 22.39 -20.66
N GLY A 189 2.07 22.79 -19.65
CA GLY A 189 0.60 22.64 -19.64
C GLY A 189 0.11 21.31 -19.10
N SER A 190 1.00 20.45 -18.60
CA SER A 190 0.63 19.25 -17.84
C SER A 190 -0.06 19.62 -16.53
N THR A 191 -1.01 18.79 -16.11
CA THR A 191 -1.74 18.92 -14.86
C THR A 191 -1.59 17.63 -14.05
N GLY A 192 -2.07 17.60 -12.79
CA GLY A 192 -2.06 16.39 -12.00
C GLY A 192 -2.81 15.20 -12.62
N ALA A 193 -3.81 15.44 -13.47
CA ALA A 193 -4.63 14.39 -14.09
C ALA A 193 -4.20 14.08 -15.55
N ARG A 194 -3.58 15.02 -16.22
CA ARG A 194 -3.23 14.93 -17.65
C ARG A 194 -1.79 15.33 -17.86
N ILE A 195 -0.97 14.39 -18.29
CA ILE A 195 0.46 14.58 -18.55
C ILE A 195 0.68 14.72 -20.05
N LEU A 196 1.19 15.86 -20.46
CA LEU A 196 1.57 16.11 -21.84
C LEU A 196 3.02 15.63 -22.06
N CYS A 197 3.22 14.79 -23.06
CA CYS A 197 4.54 14.26 -23.40
C CYS A 197 4.54 13.73 -24.85
N GLN A 198 5.70 13.78 -25.49
CA GLN A 198 5.87 13.20 -26.82
C GLN A 198 6.28 11.73 -26.72
N VAL A 199 5.50 10.89 -27.36
CA VAL A 199 5.77 9.45 -27.50
C VAL A 199 5.48 9.05 -28.96
N ASN A 200 6.32 8.17 -29.51
CA ASN A 200 6.19 7.75 -30.91
C ASN A 200 5.19 6.60 -31.12
N GLN A 201 4.67 6.05 -30.02
CA GLN A 201 3.75 4.92 -30.08
C GLN A 201 2.35 5.38 -30.48
N PRO A 202 1.59 4.54 -31.20
CA PRO A 202 0.26 4.87 -31.64
C PRO A 202 -0.68 5.12 -30.45
N GLN A 203 -1.69 5.95 -30.65
CA GLN A 203 -2.72 6.21 -29.66
C GLN A 203 -3.29 4.91 -29.05
N GLY A 204 -3.53 4.90 -27.76
CA GLY A 204 -4.00 3.72 -27.02
C GLY A 204 -2.89 2.76 -26.57
N TRP A 205 -1.63 2.93 -27.03
CA TRP A 205 -0.54 2.00 -26.67
C TRP A 205 -0.30 1.91 -25.16
N PHE A 206 -0.36 3.04 -24.45
CA PHE A 206 -0.14 3.13 -23.02
C PHE A 206 -1.43 3.11 -22.19
N THR A 207 -2.60 2.96 -22.80
CA THR A 207 -3.86 2.79 -22.08
C THR A 207 -3.80 1.56 -21.17
N GLN A 208 -4.21 1.69 -19.90
CA GLN A 208 -4.04 0.69 -18.84
C GLN A 208 -2.58 0.36 -18.49
N GLY A 209 -1.65 1.19 -18.96
CA GLY A 209 -0.24 1.12 -18.64
C GLY A 209 0.11 1.86 -17.36
N VAL A 210 1.41 2.02 -17.12
CA VAL A 210 1.94 2.68 -15.92
C VAL A 210 2.90 3.78 -16.33
N ILE A 211 2.78 4.95 -15.72
CA ILE A 211 3.78 6.01 -15.74
C ILE A 211 4.54 6.00 -14.41
N GLU A 212 5.84 6.19 -14.47
CA GLU A 212 6.77 6.33 -13.34
C GLU A 212 7.48 7.66 -13.45
N PHE A 213 7.38 8.49 -12.42
CA PHE A 213 8.03 9.78 -12.36
C PHE A 213 9.45 9.62 -11.81
N LEU A 214 10.44 10.20 -12.48
CA LEU A 214 11.85 10.05 -12.10
C LEU A 214 12.39 11.25 -11.34
N ASP A 215 11.80 12.41 -11.53
CA ASP A 215 12.26 13.69 -11.00
C ASP A 215 11.13 14.49 -10.37
N GLY A 216 11.48 15.51 -9.56
CA GLY A 216 10.57 16.46 -8.94
C GLY A 216 9.86 15.94 -7.70
N GLY A 217 8.83 16.62 -7.23
CA GLY A 217 8.07 16.26 -6.04
C GLY A 217 7.34 14.91 -6.15
N ASN A 218 7.15 14.42 -7.38
CA ASN A 218 6.53 13.12 -7.65
C ASN A 218 7.56 12.00 -7.92
N ALA A 219 8.85 12.21 -7.66
CA ALA A 219 9.90 11.22 -7.95
C ALA A 219 9.62 9.87 -7.25
N GLY A 220 9.77 8.77 -8.01
CA GLY A 220 9.50 7.40 -7.54
C GLY A 220 8.02 7.00 -7.58
N LEU A 221 7.10 7.94 -7.78
CA LEU A 221 5.68 7.68 -7.84
C LEU A 221 5.30 6.96 -9.13
N LYS A 222 4.41 5.98 -9.01
CA LYS A 222 3.83 5.26 -10.15
C LYS A 222 2.32 5.49 -10.19
N ARG A 223 1.78 5.73 -11.40
CA ARG A 223 0.34 5.91 -11.61
C ARG A 223 -0.12 5.10 -12.81
N THR A 224 -1.34 4.59 -12.73
CA THR A 224 -1.97 3.91 -13.84
C THR A 224 -2.49 4.93 -14.86
N ILE A 225 -2.20 4.68 -16.13
CA ILE A 225 -2.68 5.49 -17.25
C ILE A 225 -4.07 4.99 -17.62
N ARG A 226 -5.08 5.82 -17.44
CA ARG A 226 -6.46 5.52 -17.84
C ARG A 226 -6.60 5.50 -19.35
N MET A 227 -6.01 6.48 -20.03
CA MET A 227 -6.11 6.65 -21.48
C MET A 227 -4.84 7.28 -22.04
N HIS A 228 -4.41 6.81 -23.19
CA HIS A 228 -3.35 7.39 -23.99
C HIS A 228 -3.95 8.06 -25.23
N GLU A 229 -3.87 9.37 -25.28
CA GLU A 229 -4.23 10.22 -26.42
C GLU A 229 -2.98 10.65 -27.17
N SER A 230 -3.13 11.25 -28.37
CA SER A 230 -2.00 11.83 -29.09
C SER A 230 -1.39 12.97 -28.28
N GLY A 231 -0.13 12.80 -27.84
CA GLY A 231 0.61 13.78 -27.04
C GLY A 231 0.18 13.91 -25.58
N ALA A 232 -0.71 13.02 -25.06
CA ALA A 232 -1.16 13.11 -23.67
C ALA A 232 -1.45 11.75 -23.04
N LEU A 233 -1.15 11.66 -21.75
CA LEU A 233 -1.49 10.52 -20.88
C LEU A 233 -2.44 10.99 -19.79
N LEU A 234 -3.64 10.41 -19.73
CA LEU A 234 -4.63 10.68 -18.67
C LEU A 234 -4.45 9.67 -17.57
N LEU A 235 -4.29 10.15 -16.34
CA LEU A 235 -4.10 9.28 -15.17
C LEU A 235 -5.45 8.80 -14.61
N THR A 236 -5.48 7.63 -14.03
CA THR A 236 -6.64 7.10 -13.29
C THR A 236 -6.82 7.86 -11.99
N LEU A 237 -5.74 8.05 -11.25
CA LEU A 237 -5.68 8.83 -10.01
C LEU A 237 -4.79 10.05 -10.25
N PRO A 238 -5.30 11.26 -10.06
CA PRO A 238 -4.49 12.47 -10.25
C PRO A 238 -3.32 12.54 -9.25
N LEU A 239 -2.30 13.29 -9.60
CA LEU A 239 -1.22 13.68 -8.70
C LEU A 239 -1.72 14.80 -7.79
N LEU A 240 -1.25 14.84 -6.56
CA LEU A 240 -1.49 15.97 -5.65
C LEU A 240 -0.75 17.22 -6.12
N GLU A 241 0.50 17.07 -6.53
CA GLU A 241 1.32 18.13 -7.07
C GLU A 241 1.41 18.00 -8.60
N ALA A 242 1.09 19.07 -9.32
CA ALA A 242 1.23 19.08 -10.78
C ALA A 242 2.70 18.97 -11.16
N PRO A 243 3.06 18.07 -12.09
CA PRO A 243 4.45 17.92 -12.50
C PRO A 243 4.91 19.10 -13.36
N GLN A 244 6.20 19.40 -13.29
CA GLN A 244 6.79 20.50 -14.03
C GLN A 244 7.34 20.04 -15.40
N ALA A 245 7.34 20.95 -16.36
CA ALA A 245 7.92 20.71 -17.67
C ALA A 245 9.42 20.38 -17.56
N GLY A 246 9.88 19.44 -18.38
CA GLY A 246 11.26 18.97 -18.39
C GLY A 246 11.55 17.81 -17.43
N GLN A 247 10.67 17.49 -16.50
CA GLN A 247 10.83 16.32 -15.64
C GLN A 247 10.75 15.02 -16.46
N ARG A 248 11.61 14.07 -16.11
CA ARG A 248 11.70 12.78 -16.83
C ARG A 248 10.69 11.79 -16.28
N ILE A 249 10.13 11.01 -17.21
CA ILE A 249 9.19 9.93 -16.90
C ILE A 249 9.55 8.66 -17.67
N LYS A 250 9.18 7.52 -17.09
CA LYS A 250 9.12 6.24 -17.78
C LYS A 250 7.67 5.85 -17.98
N VAL A 251 7.34 5.42 -19.19
CA VAL A 251 6.00 4.99 -19.54
C VAL A 251 6.05 3.54 -20.00
N TYR A 252 5.17 2.74 -19.46
CA TYR A 252 5.05 1.31 -19.76
C TYR A 252 3.69 1.04 -20.41
N PRO A 253 3.62 0.19 -21.44
CA PRO A 253 2.35 -0.15 -22.09
C PRO A 253 1.38 -0.85 -21.14
N GLY A 254 0.09 -0.78 -21.47
CA GLY A 254 -0.94 -1.55 -20.84
C GLY A 254 -1.36 -2.77 -21.66
N CYS A 255 -2.08 -3.68 -21.03
CA CYS A 255 -2.65 -4.87 -21.67
C CYS A 255 -4.11 -5.03 -21.26
N ASP A 256 -5.00 -5.05 -22.26
CA ASP A 256 -6.44 -5.26 -22.10
C ASP A 256 -6.85 -6.73 -21.92
N LYS A 257 -5.86 -7.61 -21.80
CA LYS A 257 -6.03 -9.07 -21.62
C LYS A 257 -6.67 -9.81 -22.79
N ARG A 258 -6.83 -9.15 -23.95
CA ARG A 258 -7.40 -9.76 -25.14
C ARG A 258 -6.34 -10.52 -25.94
N LEU A 259 -6.81 -11.57 -26.63
CA LEU A 259 -5.94 -12.38 -27.49
C LEU A 259 -5.27 -11.56 -28.58
N GLU A 260 -6.03 -10.71 -29.26
CA GLU A 260 -5.52 -9.85 -30.34
C GLU A 260 -4.41 -8.93 -29.89
N THR A 261 -4.56 -8.33 -28.72
CA THR A 261 -3.53 -7.46 -28.13
C THR A 261 -2.28 -8.25 -27.78
N CYS A 262 -2.43 -9.42 -27.20
CA CYS A 262 -1.32 -10.31 -26.86
C CYS A 262 -0.55 -10.74 -28.13
N GLN A 263 -1.27 -11.08 -29.19
CA GLN A 263 -0.69 -11.54 -30.46
C GLN A 263 -0.08 -10.37 -31.25
N ASN A 264 -0.86 -9.32 -31.52
CA ASN A 264 -0.49 -8.29 -32.49
C ASN A 264 0.41 -7.21 -31.90
N ARG A 265 0.24 -6.88 -30.60
CA ARG A 265 1.03 -5.83 -29.92
C ARG A 265 2.29 -6.39 -29.29
N PHE A 266 2.17 -7.54 -28.64
CA PHE A 266 3.26 -8.10 -27.83
C PHE A 266 3.94 -9.33 -28.46
N ASN A 267 3.38 -9.88 -29.54
CA ASN A 267 3.87 -11.12 -30.18
C ASN A 267 4.07 -12.26 -29.16
N ASN A 268 3.13 -12.42 -28.21
CA ASN A 268 3.23 -13.30 -27.06
C ASN A 268 2.09 -14.33 -26.96
N PHE A 269 1.54 -14.73 -28.09
CA PHE A 269 0.41 -15.66 -28.15
C PHE A 269 0.65 -16.97 -27.39
N SER A 270 1.87 -17.52 -27.44
CA SER A 270 2.21 -18.77 -26.77
C SER A 270 2.05 -18.72 -25.23
N ARG A 271 2.11 -17.53 -24.66
CA ARG A 271 1.95 -17.28 -23.22
C ARG A 271 0.55 -16.79 -22.85
N PHE A 272 -0.35 -16.67 -23.82
CA PHE A 272 -1.75 -16.31 -23.55
C PHE A 272 -2.43 -17.40 -22.72
N ARG A 273 -3.11 -16.99 -21.64
CA ARG A 273 -3.78 -17.88 -20.67
C ARG A 273 -5.26 -17.51 -20.49
N GLY A 274 -5.90 -17.12 -21.56
CA GLY A 274 -7.35 -16.99 -21.66
C GLY A 274 -7.94 -18.10 -22.54
N ALA A 275 -9.23 -18.27 -22.48
CA ALA A 275 -10.00 -19.19 -23.31
C ALA A 275 -11.00 -18.39 -24.17
N PRO A 276 -10.53 -17.75 -25.28
CA PRO A 276 -11.31 -16.75 -26.02
C PRO A 276 -12.56 -17.29 -26.71
N PHE A 277 -12.68 -18.62 -26.80
CA PHE A 277 -13.81 -19.30 -27.45
C PHE A 277 -14.89 -19.82 -26.48
N ILE A 278 -14.74 -19.53 -25.18
CA ILE A 278 -15.78 -19.85 -24.20
C ILE A 278 -16.92 -18.86 -24.37
N PRO A 279 -18.17 -19.32 -24.51
CA PRO A 279 -19.33 -18.45 -24.50
C PRO A 279 -19.39 -17.62 -23.19
N VAL A 280 -19.78 -16.36 -23.30
CA VAL A 280 -20.09 -15.57 -22.10
C VAL A 280 -21.30 -16.17 -21.38
N PRO A 281 -21.41 -16.13 -20.06
CA PRO A 281 -22.47 -16.78 -19.29
C PRO A 281 -23.89 -16.45 -19.77
N GLU A 282 -24.08 -15.24 -20.27
CA GLU A 282 -25.37 -14.75 -20.80
C GLU A 282 -25.79 -15.39 -22.12
N THR A 283 -24.84 -16.03 -22.81
CA THR A 283 -25.10 -16.73 -24.11
C THR A 283 -25.09 -18.24 -23.97
N ALA A 284 -24.78 -18.77 -22.78
CA ALA A 284 -24.86 -20.20 -22.49
C ALA A 284 -26.28 -20.55 -22.12
N VAL A 285 -27.10 -20.90 -23.14
CA VAL A 285 -28.47 -21.42 -22.99
C VAL A 285 -28.41 -22.94 -23.10
#